data_8f21d9926e04950cb1f8e24659ff1ca5
#
_entry.id   8f21d9926e04950cb1f8e24659ff1ca5
#
_cell.length_a   1.000
_cell.length_b   1.000
_cell.length_c   1.000
_cell.angle_alpha   90.00
_cell.angle_beta   90.00
_cell.angle_gamma   90.00
#
_symmetry.space_group_name_H-M   'P 1'
#
loop_
_entity.id
_entity.type
_entity.pdbx_description
1 polymer ?
#
loop_
_entity_poly.entity_id
_entity_poly.type
_entity_poly.pdbx_seq_one_letter_code
_entity_poly.pdbx_strand_id
1 'polypeptide(L)'
;STDATLTAGKEQDVSAERMGHILGRFEKDAGTYYQKMLDNAATYHHMKILTMSRLTQNLLKAIDYEQILQKRNENYRLLKQLLPSDSPFTRVTPDGPFAYPYYHKNGIALRKALAKEKIFVPTNWSNVIRDCAPESYEYQWAADILPLPCDQRYGNEEMQRIADVIHALEP
;
A
#
# COMPACT_ATOMS: atom_id res chain seq x y z
N SER A 1 -14.66 -23.91 3.23
CA SER A 1 -13.32 -23.97 3.85
C SER A 1 -12.67 -25.26 3.38
N THR A 2 -11.70 -25.16 2.54
CA THR A 2 -10.84 -26.29 2.23
C THR A 2 -9.78 -26.35 3.33
N ASP A 3 -9.82 -27.36 4.16
CA ASP A 3 -8.70 -27.79 5.01
C ASP A 3 -7.55 -28.26 4.10
N ALA A 4 -6.94 -27.30 3.41
CA ALA A 4 -5.67 -27.52 2.79
C ALA A 4 -4.63 -27.60 3.90
N THR A 5 -4.46 -28.76 4.47
CA THR A 5 -3.30 -29.11 5.28
C THR A 5 -2.07 -28.86 4.42
N LEU A 6 -1.41 -27.74 4.64
CA LEU A 6 -0.11 -27.41 4.05
C LEU A 6 0.91 -28.38 4.68
N THR A 7 0.88 -29.62 4.24
CA THR A 7 1.70 -30.70 4.79
C THR A 7 3.17 -30.48 4.50
N ALA A 8 3.99 -30.87 5.48
CA ALA A 8 5.45 -30.97 5.37
C ALA A 8 5.87 -31.74 4.12
N GLY A 9 6.89 -31.27 3.42
CA GLY A 9 7.42 -31.91 2.20
C GLY A 9 7.41 -31.01 0.98
N LYS A 10 7.00 -29.73 1.11
CA LYS A 10 7.06 -28.79 0.02
C LYS A 10 8.49 -28.29 -0.20
N GLU A 11 8.82 -28.12 -1.47
CA GLU A 11 10.05 -27.50 -1.92
C GLU A 11 10.20 -26.10 -1.28
N GLN A 12 11.41 -25.75 -0.85
CA GLN A 12 11.71 -24.45 -0.29
C GLN A 12 11.99 -23.45 -1.41
N ASP A 13 11.46 -22.25 -1.28
CA ASP A 13 11.69 -21.16 -2.22
C ASP A 13 13.14 -20.64 -2.17
N VAL A 14 13.63 -20.12 -3.29
CA VAL A 14 14.91 -19.40 -3.43
C VAL A 14 14.60 -17.97 -3.90
N SER A 15 14.62 -17.02 -2.95
CA SER A 15 14.18 -15.64 -3.22
C SER A 15 15.30 -14.66 -3.57
N ALA A 16 16.58 -15.03 -3.45
CA ALA A 16 17.71 -14.14 -3.63
C ALA A 16 17.71 -13.43 -5.01
N GLU A 17 17.50 -14.18 -6.08
CA GLU A 17 17.50 -13.63 -7.43
C GLU A 17 16.32 -12.68 -7.68
N ARG A 18 15.18 -12.92 -7.02
CA ARG A 18 13.99 -12.09 -7.13
C ARG A 18 14.07 -10.78 -6.35
N MET A 19 15.02 -10.65 -5.40
CA MET A 19 15.17 -9.45 -4.57
C MET A 19 15.89 -8.30 -5.26
N GLY A 20 16.47 -8.50 -6.43
CA GLY A 20 17.25 -7.48 -7.12
C GLY A 20 16.52 -6.16 -7.36
N HIS A 21 15.21 -6.21 -7.63
CA HIS A 21 14.39 -5.00 -7.79
C HIS A 21 14.18 -4.25 -6.45
N ILE A 22 14.10 -4.95 -5.32
CA ILE A 22 13.97 -4.33 -3.99
C ILE A 22 15.25 -3.57 -3.64
N LEU A 23 16.39 -4.23 -3.79
CA LEU A 23 17.69 -3.63 -3.52
C LEU A 23 17.96 -2.43 -4.43
N GLY A 24 17.69 -2.56 -5.71
CA GLY A 24 17.88 -1.47 -6.66
C GLY A 24 16.97 -0.27 -6.42
N ARG A 25 15.75 -0.49 -5.97
CA ARG A 25 14.84 0.60 -5.56
C ARG A 25 15.33 1.35 -4.34
N PHE A 26 16.00 0.67 -3.43
CA PHE A 26 16.58 1.26 -2.23
C PHE A 26 17.87 2.02 -2.55
N GLU A 27 18.78 1.44 -3.35
CA GLU A 27 20.08 2.03 -3.64
C GLU A 27 20.05 3.14 -4.70
N LYS A 28 19.06 3.11 -5.60
CA LYS A 28 18.97 4.05 -6.73
C LYS A 28 17.64 4.81 -6.69
N ASP A 29 16.61 4.24 -7.32
CA ASP A 29 15.29 4.86 -7.38
C ASP A 29 14.18 3.85 -7.69
N ALA A 30 12.96 4.21 -7.31
CA ALA A 30 11.80 3.35 -7.50
C ALA A 30 11.37 3.24 -8.97
N GLY A 31 11.58 4.28 -9.78
CA GLY A 31 11.12 4.34 -11.17
C GLY A 31 11.89 3.38 -12.06
N THR A 32 13.20 3.40 -11.99
CA THR A 32 14.10 2.53 -12.77
C THR A 32 13.82 1.04 -12.56
N TYR A 33 13.41 0.67 -11.33
CA TYR A 33 13.16 -0.72 -10.97
C TYR A 33 11.67 -1.11 -10.96
N TYR A 34 10.78 -0.19 -11.37
CA TYR A 34 9.34 -0.45 -11.35
C TYR A 34 8.94 -1.61 -12.26
N GLN A 35 9.45 -1.64 -13.51
CA GLN A 35 9.14 -2.72 -14.44
C GLN A 35 9.63 -4.08 -13.91
N LYS A 36 10.85 -4.14 -13.37
CA LYS A 36 11.39 -5.37 -12.75
C LYS A 36 10.52 -5.87 -11.58
N MET A 37 9.92 -4.95 -10.82
CA MET A 37 8.97 -5.30 -9.78
C MET A 37 7.71 -5.95 -10.35
N LEU A 38 7.15 -5.38 -11.43
CA LEU A 38 5.97 -5.94 -12.11
C LEU A 38 6.27 -7.31 -12.71
N ASP A 39 7.42 -7.47 -13.36
CA ASP A 39 7.86 -8.73 -13.95
C ASP A 39 7.99 -9.82 -12.87
N ASN A 40 8.60 -9.47 -11.72
CA ASN A 40 8.67 -10.38 -10.59
C ASN A 40 7.28 -10.74 -10.05
N ALA A 41 6.37 -9.77 -9.93
CA ALA A 41 4.99 -10.05 -9.48
C ALA A 41 4.25 -10.99 -10.46
N ALA A 42 4.45 -10.84 -11.76
CA ALA A 42 3.85 -11.71 -12.77
C ALA A 42 4.30 -13.18 -12.66
N THR A 43 5.50 -13.44 -12.16
CA THR A 43 5.98 -14.83 -11.99
C THR A 43 5.14 -15.63 -10.99
N TYR A 44 4.52 -14.98 -9.99
CA TYR A 44 3.72 -15.65 -8.97
C TYR A 44 2.45 -16.34 -9.52
N HIS A 45 1.93 -15.92 -10.67
CA HIS A 45 0.76 -16.53 -11.29
C HIS A 45 0.99 -17.98 -11.70
N HIS A 46 2.23 -18.38 -11.94
CA HIS A 46 2.60 -19.70 -12.44
C HIS A 46 3.50 -20.49 -11.48
N MET A 47 3.81 -19.92 -10.32
CA MET A 47 4.65 -20.59 -9.34
C MET A 47 3.90 -21.68 -8.58
N LYS A 48 4.62 -22.76 -8.28
CA LYS A 48 4.16 -23.76 -7.31
C LYS A 48 4.06 -23.14 -5.92
N ILE A 49 3.21 -23.71 -5.09
CA ILE A 49 3.18 -23.34 -3.66
C ILE A 49 4.44 -23.89 -3.01
N LEU A 50 5.31 -22.97 -2.57
CA LEU A 50 6.60 -23.27 -1.92
C LEU A 50 6.54 -22.85 -0.45
N THR A 51 7.44 -23.40 0.35
CA THR A 51 7.70 -22.87 1.69
C THR A 51 8.61 -21.65 1.60
N MET A 52 8.53 -20.77 2.60
CA MET A 52 9.31 -19.52 2.61
C MET A 52 10.82 -19.79 2.56
N SER A 53 11.53 -19.00 1.76
CA SER A 53 13.00 -19.09 1.65
C SER A 53 13.69 -18.78 2.98
N ARG A 54 14.88 -19.35 3.20
CA ARG A 54 15.70 -19.05 4.40
C ARG A 54 16.06 -17.56 4.50
N LEU A 55 16.34 -16.92 3.35
CA LEU A 55 16.65 -15.51 3.29
C LEU A 55 15.47 -14.66 3.80
N THR A 56 14.27 -14.92 3.29
CA THR A 56 13.06 -14.23 3.74
C THR A 56 12.77 -14.47 5.22
N GLN A 57 12.91 -15.72 5.70
CA GLN A 57 12.75 -16.03 7.12
C GLN A 57 13.69 -15.24 8.02
N ASN A 58 14.97 -15.09 7.61
CA ASN A 58 15.95 -14.35 8.39
C ASN A 58 15.67 -12.84 8.36
N LEU A 59 15.30 -12.29 7.21
CA LEU A 59 14.93 -10.87 7.08
C LEU A 59 13.72 -10.53 7.96
N LEU A 60 12.68 -11.36 7.92
CA LEU A 60 11.48 -11.14 8.74
C LEU A 60 11.76 -11.21 10.24
N LYS A 61 12.71 -12.04 10.68
CA LYS A 61 13.12 -12.11 12.10
C LYS A 61 13.89 -10.88 12.58
N ALA A 62 14.53 -10.15 11.66
CA ALA A 62 15.30 -8.95 11.97
C ALA A 62 14.45 -7.69 12.03
N ILE A 63 13.16 -7.77 11.72
CA ILE A 63 12.24 -6.63 11.69
C ILE A 63 11.73 -6.34 13.11
N ASP A 64 11.84 -5.08 13.53
CA ASP A 64 11.18 -4.58 14.74
C ASP A 64 9.70 -4.26 14.44
N TYR A 65 8.85 -5.27 14.62
CA TYR A 65 7.41 -5.14 14.35
C TYR A 65 6.71 -4.16 15.29
N GLU A 66 7.19 -4.02 16.51
CA GLU A 66 6.60 -3.10 17.48
C GLU A 66 6.85 -1.65 17.07
N GLN A 67 8.06 -1.31 16.67
CA GLN A 67 8.39 0.01 16.15
C GLN A 67 7.59 0.33 14.88
N ILE A 68 7.43 -0.64 13.96
CA ILE A 68 6.61 -0.48 12.76
C ILE A 68 5.15 -0.18 13.12
N LEU A 69 4.59 -0.93 14.06
CA LEU A 69 3.22 -0.77 14.53
C LEU A 69 3.00 0.64 15.10
N GLN A 70 3.89 1.05 16.00
CA GLN A 70 3.83 2.37 16.63
C GLN A 70 3.89 3.48 15.59
N LYS A 71 4.86 3.41 14.66
CA LYS A 71 5.03 4.44 13.62
C LYS A 71 3.83 4.57 12.69
N ARG A 72 3.25 3.44 12.27
CA ARG A 72 2.02 3.44 11.46
C ARG A 72 0.84 4.05 12.21
N ASN A 73 0.69 3.73 13.49
CA ASN A 73 -0.36 4.28 14.33
C ASN A 73 -0.21 5.81 14.52
N GLU A 74 1.02 6.30 14.71
CA GLU A 74 1.33 7.73 14.82
C GLU A 74 0.96 8.47 13.52
N ASN A 75 1.47 8.00 12.38
CA ASN A 75 1.20 8.59 11.07
C ASN A 75 -0.30 8.62 10.74
N TYR A 76 -1.01 7.53 11.02
CA TYR A 76 -2.46 7.47 10.82
C TYR A 76 -3.22 8.49 11.67
N ARG A 77 -2.86 8.59 12.97
CA ARG A 77 -3.49 9.57 13.87
C ARG A 77 -3.23 10.99 13.40
N LEU A 78 -2.02 11.29 12.95
CA LEU A 78 -1.67 12.62 12.44
C LEU A 78 -2.46 12.95 11.16
N LEU A 79 -2.52 12.05 10.18
CA LEU A 79 -3.35 12.25 8.99
C LEU A 79 -4.84 12.43 9.36
N LYS A 80 -5.34 11.67 10.32
CA LYS A 80 -6.73 11.80 10.79
C LYS A 80 -7.02 13.18 11.41
N GLN A 81 -6.02 13.78 12.05
CA GLN A 81 -6.14 15.14 12.62
C GLN A 81 -6.05 16.22 11.53
N LEU A 82 -5.12 16.07 10.60
CA LEU A 82 -4.87 17.05 9.54
C LEU A 82 -5.92 17.02 8.42
N LEU A 83 -6.44 15.84 8.12
CA LEU A 83 -7.40 15.55 7.05
C LEU A 83 -8.61 14.79 7.61
N PRO A 84 -9.50 15.44 8.35
CA PRO A 84 -10.75 14.81 8.78
C PRO A 84 -11.51 14.29 7.56
N SER A 85 -12.00 13.06 7.64
CA SER A 85 -12.67 12.41 6.52
C SER A 85 -13.99 11.78 6.97
N ASP A 86 -15.04 11.98 6.17
CA ASP A 86 -16.35 11.37 6.36
C ASP A 86 -16.41 9.90 5.91
N SER A 87 -15.27 9.34 5.53
CA SER A 87 -15.16 7.92 5.18
C SER A 87 -15.64 7.04 6.34
N PRO A 88 -16.53 6.07 6.10
CA PRO A 88 -16.96 5.14 7.13
C PRO A 88 -15.81 4.35 7.75
N PHE A 89 -14.70 4.19 7.00
CA PHE A 89 -13.52 3.48 7.45
C PHE A 89 -12.68 4.27 8.49
N THR A 90 -12.85 5.58 8.60
CA THR A 90 -12.14 6.40 9.59
C THR A 90 -12.79 6.36 10.99
N ARG A 91 -13.97 5.76 11.11
CA ARG A 91 -14.67 5.58 12.41
C ARG A 91 -13.98 4.57 13.30
N VAL A 92 -13.27 3.61 12.70
CA VAL A 92 -12.51 2.61 13.44
C VAL A 92 -11.09 3.15 13.66
N THR A 93 -10.53 2.90 14.84
CA THR A 93 -9.11 3.14 15.11
C THR A 93 -8.36 1.84 14.82
N PRO A 94 -7.66 1.74 13.70
CA PRO A 94 -6.93 0.52 13.38
C PRO A 94 -5.66 0.41 14.22
N ASP A 95 -5.15 -0.81 14.32
CA ASP A 95 -3.84 -1.11 14.87
C ASP A 95 -2.90 -1.55 13.74
N GLY A 96 -1.80 -0.84 13.54
CA GLY A 96 -0.87 -1.05 12.43
C GLY A 96 -1.45 -0.80 11.03
N PRO A 97 -2.11 0.32 10.77
CA PRO A 97 -2.86 0.55 9.53
C PRO A 97 -1.98 0.43 8.28
N PHE A 98 -2.56 -0.08 7.20
CA PHE A 98 -1.91 -0.11 5.89
C PHE A 98 -1.85 1.27 5.24
N ALA A 99 -2.96 2.02 5.32
CA ALA A 99 -3.12 3.35 4.75
C ALA A 99 -4.20 4.13 5.50
N TYR A 100 -4.23 5.45 5.34
CA TYR A 100 -5.31 6.31 5.82
C TYR A 100 -6.38 6.44 4.71
N PRO A 101 -7.64 5.99 4.93
CA PRO A 101 -8.68 5.98 3.90
C PRO A 101 -9.36 7.34 3.79
N TYR A 102 -8.72 8.27 3.10
CA TYR A 102 -9.26 9.61 2.86
C TYR A 102 -10.37 9.56 1.81
N TYR A 103 -11.54 10.10 2.12
CA TYR A 103 -12.65 10.21 1.16
C TYR A 103 -12.63 11.57 0.48
N HIS A 104 -12.75 11.58 -0.85
CA HIS A 104 -12.90 12.80 -1.65
C HIS A 104 -13.80 12.54 -2.85
N LYS A 105 -14.88 13.30 -3.01
CA LYS A 105 -15.91 13.11 -4.05
C LYS A 105 -15.38 13.05 -5.49
N ASN A 106 -14.21 13.61 -5.76
CA ASN A 106 -13.51 13.56 -7.05
C ASN A 106 -12.17 12.82 -6.89
N GLY A 107 -12.17 11.67 -6.23
CA GLY A 107 -10.96 10.95 -5.85
C GLY A 107 -10.03 10.61 -7.01
N ILE A 108 -10.57 10.28 -8.19
CA ILE A 108 -9.76 10.01 -9.39
C ILE A 108 -8.98 11.27 -9.81
N ALA A 109 -9.62 12.43 -9.82
CA ALA A 109 -8.96 13.70 -10.20
C ALA A 109 -7.90 14.09 -9.15
N LEU A 110 -8.24 14.02 -7.88
CA LEU A 110 -7.31 14.31 -6.79
C LEU A 110 -6.09 13.36 -6.82
N ARG A 111 -6.30 12.06 -7.05
CA ARG A 111 -5.20 11.09 -7.20
C ARG A 111 -4.23 11.44 -8.33
N LYS A 112 -4.77 11.91 -9.48
CA LYS A 112 -3.95 12.39 -10.60
C LYS A 112 -3.18 13.67 -10.27
N ALA A 113 -3.79 14.59 -9.52
CA ALA A 113 -3.13 15.81 -9.08
C ALA A 113 -2.01 15.49 -8.06
N LEU A 114 -2.27 14.64 -7.08
CA LEU A 114 -1.27 14.18 -6.11
C LEU A 114 -0.06 13.51 -6.78
N ALA A 115 -0.30 12.73 -7.84
CA ALA A 115 0.79 12.10 -8.59
C ALA A 115 1.73 13.13 -9.27
N LYS A 116 1.23 14.29 -9.70
CA LYS A 116 2.06 15.40 -10.22
C LYS A 116 2.97 15.98 -9.13
N GLU A 117 2.47 16.00 -7.90
CA GLU A 117 3.21 16.41 -6.70
C GLU A 117 4.09 15.27 -6.13
N LYS A 118 4.26 14.17 -6.88
CA LYS A 118 5.02 12.97 -6.47
C LYS A 118 4.47 12.27 -5.22
N ILE A 119 3.19 12.45 -4.91
CA ILE A 119 2.46 11.71 -3.90
C ILE A 119 1.67 10.62 -4.62
N PHE A 120 2.16 9.39 -4.56
CA PHE A 120 1.57 8.26 -5.28
C PHE A 120 0.57 7.52 -4.40
N VAL A 121 -0.71 7.63 -4.77
CA VAL A 121 -1.82 6.97 -4.08
C VAL A 121 -2.36 5.86 -4.99
N PRO A 122 -2.33 4.60 -4.58
CA PRO A 122 -2.79 3.50 -5.42
C PRO A 122 -4.31 3.56 -5.62
N THR A 123 -4.78 3.00 -6.75
CA THR A 123 -6.18 2.67 -6.93
C THR A 123 -6.37 1.23 -6.50
N ASN A 124 -6.99 1.03 -5.34
CA ASN A 124 -7.38 -0.29 -4.92
C ASN A 124 -8.55 -0.77 -5.79
N TRP A 125 -8.55 -2.06 -6.13
CA TRP A 125 -9.62 -2.65 -6.96
C TRP A 125 -9.86 -1.92 -8.29
N SER A 126 -8.80 -1.68 -9.05
CA SER A 126 -8.90 -1.04 -10.37
C SER A 126 -9.83 -1.77 -11.36
N ASN A 127 -10.04 -3.08 -11.16
CA ASN A 127 -11.04 -3.86 -11.85
C ASN A 127 -12.47 -3.35 -11.59
N VAL A 128 -12.78 -2.90 -10.39
CA VAL A 128 -14.10 -2.33 -10.05
C VAL A 128 -14.36 -1.05 -10.86
N ILE A 129 -13.33 -0.18 -10.98
CA ILE A 129 -13.42 1.03 -11.80
C ILE A 129 -13.69 0.69 -13.29
N ARG A 130 -13.15 -0.43 -13.76
CA ARG A 130 -13.34 -0.87 -15.15
C ARG A 130 -14.68 -1.57 -15.38
N ASP A 131 -15.11 -2.39 -14.43
CA ASP A 131 -16.15 -3.39 -14.63
C ASP A 131 -17.52 -2.97 -14.05
N CYS A 132 -17.57 -1.99 -13.15
CA CYS A 132 -18.80 -1.50 -12.52
C CYS A 132 -19.29 -0.18 -13.13
N ALA A 133 -20.61 0.03 -13.06
CA ALA A 133 -21.21 1.29 -13.49
C ALA A 133 -20.79 2.44 -12.57
N PRO A 134 -20.52 3.66 -13.10
CA PRO A 134 -20.08 4.81 -12.29
C PRO A 134 -21.03 5.20 -11.17
N GLU A 135 -22.30 4.89 -11.30
CA GLU A 135 -23.35 5.18 -10.33
C GLU A 135 -23.43 4.15 -9.20
N SER A 136 -22.72 3.02 -9.32
CA SER A 136 -22.70 1.97 -8.31
C SER A 136 -21.87 2.38 -7.08
N TYR A 137 -22.25 1.89 -5.92
CA TYR A 137 -21.51 2.14 -4.67
C TYR A 137 -20.08 1.60 -4.73
N GLU A 138 -19.88 0.45 -5.35
CA GLU A 138 -18.58 -0.18 -5.51
C GLU A 138 -17.63 0.70 -6.31
N TYR A 139 -18.12 1.24 -7.44
CA TYR A 139 -17.34 2.17 -8.25
C TYR A 139 -17.00 3.44 -7.46
N GLN A 140 -17.98 4.08 -6.83
CA GLN A 140 -17.77 5.30 -6.06
C GLN A 140 -16.75 5.10 -4.95
N TRP A 141 -16.82 4.00 -4.22
CA TRP A 141 -15.83 3.71 -3.17
C TRP A 141 -14.43 3.46 -3.73
N ALA A 142 -14.30 2.70 -4.80
CA ALA A 142 -13.00 2.47 -5.45
C ALA A 142 -12.42 3.76 -6.06
N ALA A 143 -13.28 4.66 -6.57
CA ALA A 143 -12.91 5.93 -7.16
C ALA A 143 -12.53 6.99 -6.10
N ASP A 144 -13.33 7.13 -5.04
CA ASP A 144 -13.35 8.27 -4.14
C ASP A 144 -12.62 8.04 -2.81
N ILE A 145 -12.30 6.78 -2.46
CA ILE A 145 -11.45 6.51 -1.31
C ILE A 145 -9.99 6.44 -1.75
N LEU A 146 -9.20 7.37 -1.22
CA LEU A 146 -7.77 7.47 -1.46
C LEU A 146 -7.01 6.83 -0.29
N PRO A 147 -6.34 5.70 -0.47
CA PRO A 147 -5.50 5.10 0.57
C PRO A 147 -4.18 5.88 0.70
N LEU A 148 -4.20 6.98 1.46
CA LEU A 148 -3.01 7.80 1.68
C LEU A 148 -1.94 7.02 2.43
N PRO A 149 -0.67 7.12 2.03
CA PRO A 149 0.42 6.39 2.66
C PRO A 149 0.65 6.87 4.10
N CYS A 150 0.63 5.96 5.05
CA CYS A 150 0.94 6.20 6.46
C CYS A 150 1.89 5.15 7.04
N ASP A 151 2.61 4.46 6.18
CA ASP A 151 3.48 3.37 6.60
C ASP A 151 4.77 3.88 7.28
N GLN A 152 5.50 2.96 7.89
CA GLN A 152 6.66 3.24 8.74
C GLN A 152 7.86 3.90 8.03
N ARG A 153 7.86 3.97 6.69
CA ARG A 153 8.92 4.64 5.91
C ARG A 153 8.86 6.15 6.01
N TYR A 154 7.75 6.69 6.45
CA TYR A 154 7.44 8.11 6.49
C TYR A 154 7.37 8.63 7.94
N GLY A 155 7.58 9.92 8.10
CA GLY A 155 7.49 10.64 9.37
C GLY A 155 6.42 11.73 9.36
N ASN A 156 6.45 12.55 10.38
CA ASN A 156 5.48 13.63 10.55
C ASN A 156 5.56 14.68 9.44
N GLU A 157 6.76 14.92 8.89
CA GLU A 157 6.97 15.89 7.81
C GLU A 157 6.26 15.44 6.53
N GLU A 158 6.33 14.15 6.18
CA GLU A 158 5.64 13.63 5.02
C GLU A 158 4.12 13.63 5.22
N MET A 159 3.64 13.34 6.44
CA MET A 159 2.21 13.43 6.76
C MET A 159 1.70 14.87 6.62
N GLN A 160 2.43 15.84 7.14
CA GLN A 160 2.12 17.26 7.00
C GLN A 160 2.12 17.67 5.53
N ARG A 161 3.16 17.29 4.77
CA ARG A 161 3.24 17.57 3.34
C ARG A 161 2.05 17.01 2.55
N ILE A 162 1.61 15.79 2.85
CA ILE A 162 0.43 15.19 2.20
C ILE A 162 -0.81 16.05 2.48
N ALA A 163 -1.01 16.49 3.72
CA ALA A 163 -2.14 17.32 4.10
C ALA A 163 -2.08 18.71 3.43
N ASP A 164 -0.93 19.37 3.46
CA ASP A 164 -0.74 20.69 2.85
C ASP A 164 -1.01 20.67 1.34
N VAL A 165 -0.54 19.64 0.64
CA VAL A 165 -0.79 19.49 -0.80
C VAL A 165 -2.28 19.23 -1.07
N ILE A 166 -2.94 18.39 -0.28
CA ILE A 166 -4.38 18.16 -0.45
C ILE A 166 -5.15 19.46 -0.24
N HIS A 167 -4.90 20.20 0.85
CA HIS A 167 -5.56 21.48 1.12
C HIS A 167 -5.32 22.52 0.01
N ALA A 168 -4.13 22.52 -0.60
CA ALA A 168 -3.82 23.41 -1.73
C ALA A 168 -4.54 23.02 -3.03
N LEU A 169 -4.93 21.76 -3.18
CA LEU A 169 -5.65 21.23 -4.34
C LEU A 169 -7.18 21.29 -4.17
N GLU A 170 -7.66 21.46 -2.96
CA GLU A 170 -9.07 21.66 -2.63
C GLU A 170 -9.34 23.18 -2.59
N PRO A 171 -10.15 23.73 -3.49
CA PRO A 171 -10.47 25.16 -3.51
C PRO A 171 -11.37 25.61 -2.36
#